data_e592f4846d1b3358a1ce04c1bf2475a8
#
_entry.id   e592f4846d1b3358a1ce04c1bf2475a8
#
_cell.length_a   1.000
_cell.length_b   1.000
_cell.length_c   1.000
_cell.angle_alpha   90.00
_cell.angle_beta   90.00
_cell.angle_gamma   90.00
#
_symmetry.space_group_name_H-M   'P 1'
#
loop_
_entity.id
_entity.type
_entity.pdbx_description
1 polymer ?
#
loop_
_entity_poly.entity_id
_entity_poly.type
_entity_poly.pdbx_seq_one_letter_code
_entity_poly.pdbx_strand_id
1 'polypeptide(L)'
;TFILSNSCTDFTTVNDYAVLDPNKKYEAALVYLSTYNSIPNVSEKRNNIFTYSTNNGFSWKSIALDTGAYELEDINNEIKRRIKANGDDEATIEITANISTLKSVVEIKKTSYQVNFGVDHSIGTLLGFDKETISFGYNPSPKKVDITVINSICVNLDIVMGSYVKGQQFPTIHSFYPNVPRGYAIIEEPMPIYY
;
A
#
# COMPACT_ATOMS: atom_id res chain seq x y z
N THR A 1 -28.68 6.62 16.09
CA THR A 1 -27.52 6.06 15.38
C THR A 1 -27.90 5.86 13.93
N PHE A 2 -27.08 6.36 13.02
CA PHE A 2 -27.24 6.12 11.59
C PHE A 2 -26.20 5.10 11.16
N ILE A 3 -26.60 4.17 10.30
CA ILE A 3 -25.69 3.21 9.68
C ILE A 3 -25.53 3.63 8.23
N LEU A 4 -24.29 4.01 7.87
CA LEU A 4 -23.91 4.30 6.49
C LEU A 4 -23.13 3.12 5.96
N SER A 5 -23.52 2.60 4.81
CA SER A 5 -22.85 1.47 4.17
C SER A 5 -22.69 1.76 2.69
N ASN A 6 -21.44 1.68 2.20
CA ASN A 6 -21.14 1.79 0.78
C ASN A 6 -19.85 1.03 0.45
N SER A 7 -19.69 0.63 -0.79
CA SER A 7 -18.46 0.03 -1.34
C SER A 7 -17.45 1.08 -1.84
N CYS A 8 -17.77 2.36 -1.74
CA CYS A 8 -16.92 3.48 -2.16
C CYS A 8 -16.29 4.16 -0.96
N THR A 9 -15.15 4.83 -1.19
CA THR A 9 -14.47 5.64 -0.18
C THR A 9 -15.03 7.06 -0.07
N ASP A 10 -15.84 7.48 -1.05
CA ASP A 10 -16.53 8.76 -1.08
C ASP A 10 -17.98 8.52 -1.50
N PHE A 11 -18.92 8.88 -0.65
CA PHE A 11 -20.34 8.67 -0.88
C PHE A 11 -21.21 9.68 -0.14
N THR A 12 -22.41 9.92 -0.68
CA THR A 12 -23.45 10.73 -0.06
C THR A 12 -24.62 9.84 0.31
N THR A 13 -25.16 10.02 1.51
CA THR A 13 -26.37 9.37 1.98
C THR A 13 -27.44 10.40 2.27
N VAL A 14 -28.62 10.17 1.74
CA VAL A 14 -29.82 10.95 2.09
C VAL A 14 -30.59 10.17 3.17
N ASN A 15 -30.93 10.86 4.27
CA ASN A 15 -31.68 10.26 5.36
C ASN A 15 -33.06 10.90 5.45
N ASP A 16 -34.04 10.19 4.92
CA ASP A 16 -35.44 10.67 4.85
C ASP A 16 -36.16 10.65 6.21
N TYR A 17 -35.56 10.02 7.23
CA TYR A 17 -36.19 9.81 8.54
C TYR A 17 -35.69 10.76 9.63
N ALA A 18 -34.64 11.52 9.39
CA ALA A 18 -34.09 12.46 10.37
C ALA A 18 -34.28 13.89 9.90
N VAL A 19 -35.39 14.48 10.31
CA VAL A 19 -35.57 15.92 10.19
C VAL A 19 -34.87 16.57 11.37
N LEU A 20 -33.73 17.21 11.11
CA LEU A 20 -33.03 18.00 12.11
C LEU A 20 -33.76 19.35 12.30
N ASP A 21 -34.09 19.69 13.55
CA ASP A 21 -34.67 20.98 13.89
C ASP A 21 -33.62 22.08 13.75
N PRO A 22 -33.78 23.06 12.86
CA PRO A 22 -32.76 24.09 12.61
C PRO A 22 -32.47 24.97 13.83
N ASN A 23 -33.32 24.93 14.86
CA ASN A 23 -33.15 25.71 16.08
C ASN A 23 -32.38 24.95 17.18
N LYS A 24 -31.98 23.70 16.92
CA LYS A 24 -31.21 22.87 17.87
C LYS A 24 -29.75 22.75 17.41
N LYS A 25 -28.89 22.60 18.41
CA LYS A 25 -27.49 22.23 18.18
C LYS A 25 -27.40 20.71 18.15
N TYR A 26 -26.58 20.19 17.23
CA TYR A 26 -26.33 18.78 17.08
C TYR A 26 -24.82 18.55 17.11
N GLU A 27 -24.46 17.38 17.58
CA GLU A 27 -23.08 16.90 17.61
C GLU A 27 -23.04 15.54 16.90
N ALA A 28 -21.93 15.27 16.21
CA ALA A 28 -21.71 14.01 15.51
C ALA A 28 -20.44 13.32 16.02
N ALA A 29 -20.49 11.99 16.11
CA ALA A 29 -19.31 11.19 16.45
C ALA A 29 -19.33 9.86 15.68
N LEU A 30 -18.13 9.35 15.39
CA LEU A 30 -17.98 8.00 14.87
C LEU A 30 -18.14 7.00 16.03
N VAL A 31 -19.06 6.08 15.90
CA VAL A 31 -19.31 5.01 16.90
C VAL A 31 -18.68 3.69 16.45
N TYR A 32 -18.73 3.40 15.16
CA TYR A 32 -18.25 2.14 14.60
C TYR A 32 -17.85 2.34 13.14
N LEU A 33 -16.73 1.73 12.76
CA LEU A 33 -16.29 1.63 11.37
C LEU A 33 -15.81 0.21 11.11
N SER A 34 -16.24 -0.38 10.00
CA SER A 34 -15.68 -1.61 9.47
C SER A 34 -15.25 -1.40 8.03
N THR A 35 -14.02 -1.76 7.72
CA THR A 35 -13.45 -1.71 6.38
C THR A 35 -12.40 -2.81 6.23
N TYR A 36 -11.73 -2.88 5.08
CA TYR A 36 -10.66 -3.85 4.84
C TYR A 36 -9.33 -3.13 4.64
N ASN A 37 -8.23 -3.74 5.12
CA ASN A 37 -6.87 -3.30 4.81
C ASN A 37 -6.48 -3.77 3.39
N SER A 38 -7.15 -3.21 2.37
CA SER A 38 -7.01 -3.60 0.96
C SER A 38 -6.47 -2.47 0.09
N ILE A 39 -5.91 -1.42 0.70
CA ILE A 39 -5.38 -0.27 -0.05
C ILE A 39 -4.11 -0.68 -0.79
N PRO A 40 -4.05 -0.52 -2.12
CA PRO A 40 -2.93 -0.99 -2.92
C PRO A 40 -1.63 -0.25 -2.57
N ASN A 41 -0.54 -1.00 -2.38
CA ASN A 41 0.81 -0.46 -2.35
C ASN A 41 1.56 -0.68 -3.67
N VAL A 42 1.11 -1.62 -4.48
CA VAL A 42 1.53 -1.80 -5.86
C VAL A 42 0.38 -1.36 -6.77
N SER A 43 0.65 -0.51 -7.73
CA SER A 43 -0.37 -0.08 -8.69
C SER A 43 0.22 0.15 -10.08
N GLU A 44 -0.60 -0.13 -11.09
CA GLU A 44 -0.29 0.12 -12.50
C GLU A 44 0.13 1.59 -12.71
N LYS A 45 1.10 1.81 -13.58
CA LYS A 45 1.66 3.13 -13.94
C LYS A 45 2.31 3.90 -12.78
N ARG A 46 2.54 3.24 -11.63
CA ARG A 46 3.22 3.85 -10.49
C ARG A 46 4.48 3.09 -10.09
N ASN A 47 4.36 1.81 -9.74
CA ASN A 47 5.45 1.02 -9.16
C ASN A 47 5.26 -0.49 -9.33
N ASN A 48 4.72 -0.93 -10.45
CA ASN A 48 4.36 -2.32 -10.66
C ASN A 48 5.32 -3.09 -11.58
N ILE A 49 6.39 -2.46 -12.06
CA ILE A 49 7.30 -3.07 -13.04
C ILE A 49 8.54 -3.63 -12.33
N PHE A 50 8.82 -4.91 -12.59
CA PHE A 50 10.06 -5.59 -12.24
C PHE A 50 10.78 -6.02 -13.51
N THR A 51 12.01 -5.54 -13.71
CA THR A 51 12.79 -5.81 -14.93
C THR A 51 14.05 -6.58 -14.59
N TYR A 52 14.28 -7.70 -15.29
CA TYR A 52 15.44 -8.55 -15.10
C TYR A 52 16.04 -9.00 -16.43
N SER A 53 17.31 -9.40 -16.39
CA SER A 53 18.06 -10.00 -17.49
C SER A 53 18.59 -11.36 -17.07
N THR A 54 18.70 -12.28 -18.02
CA THR A 54 19.31 -13.61 -17.85
C THR A 54 20.65 -13.74 -18.53
N ASN A 55 21.10 -12.69 -19.22
CA ASN A 55 22.28 -12.67 -20.11
C ASN A 55 23.13 -11.40 -19.96
N ASN A 56 23.43 -11.02 -18.72
CA ASN A 56 24.30 -9.87 -18.37
C ASN A 56 23.85 -8.53 -18.95
N GLY A 57 22.52 -8.30 -19.05
CA GLY A 57 21.97 -7.04 -19.53
C GLY A 57 21.89 -6.89 -21.05
N PHE A 58 22.25 -7.91 -21.83
CA PHE A 58 22.11 -7.86 -23.30
C PHE A 58 20.63 -7.81 -23.74
N SER A 59 19.76 -8.44 -22.99
CA SER A 59 18.31 -8.31 -23.16
C SER A 59 17.61 -8.27 -21.83
N TRP A 60 16.49 -7.55 -21.78
CA TRP A 60 15.70 -7.32 -20.57
C TRP A 60 14.29 -7.87 -20.76
N LYS A 61 13.79 -8.52 -19.71
CA LYS A 61 12.41 -8.99 -19.60
C LYS A 61 11.74 -8.19 -18.51
N SER A 62 10.51 -7.75 -18.72
CA SER A 62 9.73 -6.99 -17.73
C SER A 62 8.53 -7.80 -17.26
N ILE A 63 8.30 -7.78 -15.97
CA ILE A 63 7.13 -8.34 -15.30
C ILE A 63 6.30 -7.17 -14.80
N ALA A 64 5.01 -7.15 -15.10
CA ALA A 64 4.06 -6.22 -14.52
C ALA A 64 3.25 -6.95 -13.44
N LEU A 65 3.37 -6.50 -12.18
CA LEU A 65 2.52 -6.98 -11.09
C LEU A 65 1.14 -6.35 -11.20
N ASP A 66 0.13 -7.09 -10.80
CA ASP A 66 -1.25 -6.59 -10.75
C ASP A 66 -1.40 -5.56 -9.63
N THR A 67 -2.34 -4.62 -9.78
CA THR A 67 -2.64 -3.66 -8.71
C THR A 67 -3.17 -4.41 -7.49
N GLY A 68 -2.54 -4.20 -6.33
CA GLY A 68 -2.90 -4.91 -5.12
C GLY A 68 -2.15 -4.47 -3.87
N ALA A 69 -2.55 -5.04 -2.75
CA ALA A 69 -1.93 -4.87 -1.46
C ALA A 69 -1.02 -6.09 -1.17
N TYR A 70 0.28 -5.91 -1.28
CA TYR A 70 1.27 -6.97 -1.17
C TYR A 70 2.13 -6.82 0.10
N GLU A 71 2.37 -7.93 0.78
CA GLU A 71 3.53 -8.06 1.66
C GLU A 71 4.79 -8.35 0.83
N LEU A 72 5.97 -8.22 1.44
CA LEU A 72 7.22 -8.45 0.70
C LEU A 72 7.33 -9.88 0.18
N GLU A 73 6.84 -10.84 0.95
CA GLU A 73 6.80 -12.24 0.57
C GLU A 73 5.87 -12.49 -0.62
N ASP A 74 4.73 -11.81 -0.69
CA ASP A 74 3.80 -11.89 -1.82
C ASP A 74 4.44 -11.36 -3.10
N ILE A 75 5.18 -10.23 -3.00
CA ILE A 75 5.94 -9.68 -4.12
C ILE A 75 6.99 -10.68 -4.61
N ASN A 76 7.76 -11.28 -3.71
CA ASN A 76 8.75 -12.28 -4.05
C ASN A 76 8.12 -13.49 -4.77
N ASN A 77 7.04 -14.01 -4.22
CA ASN A 77 6.36 -15.19 -4.77
C ASN A 77 5.75 -14.89 -6.15
N GLU A 78 5.14 -13.72 -6.32
CA GLU A 78 4.56 -13.33 -7.61
C GLU A 78 5.65 -13.10 -8.67
N ILE A 79 6.77 -12.47 -8.33
CA ILE A 79 7.90 -12.30 -9.24
C ILE A 79 8.46 -13.68 -9.65
N LYS A 80 8.70 -14.59 -8.70
CA LYS A 80 9.15 -15.96 -9.00
C LYS A 80 8.17 -16.68 -9.93
N ARG A 81 6.88 -16.60 -9.65
CA ARG A 81 5.84 -17.20 -10.48
C ARG A 81 5.91 -16.68 -11.94
N ARG A 82 6.08 -15.37 -12.12
CA ARG A 82 6.18 -14.74 -13.44
C ARG A 82 7.51 -15.06 -14.15
N ILE A 83 8.62 -15.15 -13.43
CA ILE A 83 9.92 -15.59 -13.98
C ILE A 83 9.79 -17.02 -14.55
N LYS A 84 9.17 -17.92 -13.78
CA LYS A 84 8.89 -19.29 -14.24
C LYS A 84 7.99 -19.33 -15.47
N ALA A 85 6.95 -18.51 -15.51
CA ALA A 85 6.05 -18.41 -16.66
C ALA A 85 6.77 -17.92 -17.93
N ASN A 86 7.84 -17.13 -17.78
CA ASN A 86 8.72 -16.70 -18.88
C ASN A 86 9.72 -17.79 -19.32
N GLY A 87 9.70 -18.97 -18.69
CA GLY A 87 10.61 -20.09 -18.99
C GLY A 87 12.00 -19.95 -18.36
N ASP A 88 12.17 -19.04 -17.41
CA ASP A 88 13.42 -18.79 -16.70
C ASP A 88 13.45 -19.47 -15.33
N ASP A 89 14.63 -19.53 -14.70
CA ASP A 89 14.82 -20.15 -13.41
C ASP A 89 14.38 -19.22 -12.27
N GLU A 90 13.23 -19.54 -11.69
CA GLU A 90 12.61 -18.80 -10.59
C GLU A 90 13.43 -18.79 -9.29
N ALA A 91 14.32 -19.78 -9.09
CA ALA A 91 15.14 -19.87 -7.88
C ALA A 91 16.35 -18.92 -7.89
N THR A 92 16.61 -18.27 -9.04
CA THR A 92 17.80 -17.43 -9.23
C THR A 92 17.69 -16.07 -8.57
N ILE A 93 16.49 -15.50 -8.46
CA ILE A 93 16.26 -14.19 -7.82
C ILE A 93 15.37 -14.41 -6.60
N GLU A 94 15.82 -13.88 -5.46
CA GLU A 94 15.10 -13.99 -4.19
C GLU A 94 15.04 -12.64 -3.50
N ILE A 95 13.84 -12.24 -3.08
CA ILE A 95 13.60 -10.98 -2.38
C ILE A 95 13.17 -11.32 -0.95
N THR A 96 13.92 -10.84 0.02
CA THR A 96 13.69 -11.08 1.45
C THR A 96 13.69 -9.79 2.26
N ALA A 97 13.11 -9.85 3.46
CA ALA A 97 13.15 -8.74 4.42
C ALA A 97 14.30 -8.92 5.41
N ASN A 98 15.03 -7.86 5.67
CA ASN A 98 15.85 -7.74 6.86
C ASN A 98 15.07 -6.94 7.91
N ILE A 99 14.41 -7.66 8.81
CA ILE A 99 13.52 -7.09 9.82
C ILE A 99 14.26 -6.12 10.75
N SER A 100 15.53 -6.42 11.08
CA SER A 100 16.32 -5.59 11.99
C SER A 100 16.67 -4.22 11.42
N THR A 101 16.82 -4.12 10.09
CA THR A 101 17.17 -2.86 9.40
C THR A 101 15.99 -2.23 8.67
N LEU A 102 14.86 -2.93 8.59
CA LEU A 102 13.68 -2.57 7.78
C LEU A 102 14.00 -2.40 6.29
N LYS A 103 15.01 -3.12 5.81
CA LYS A 103 15.45 -3.10 4.41
C LYS A 103 15.05 -4.39 3.71
N SER A 104 14.89 -4.31 2.39
CA SER A 104 14.83 -5.51 1.57
C SER A 104 16.23 -5.96 1.15
N VAL A 105 16.32 -7.20 0.76
CA VAL A 105 17.50 -7.79 0.15
C VAL A 105 17.08 -8.49 -1.13
N VAL A 106 17.77 -8.20 -2.22
CA VAL A 106 17.63 -8.96 -3.47
C VAL A 106 18.88 -9.80 -3.66
N GLU A 107 18.74 -11.12 -3.49
CA GLU A 107 19.82 -12.07 -3.74
C GLU A 107 19.71 -12.58 -5.18
N ILE A 108 20.78 -12.44 -5.96
CA ILE A 108 20.89 -12.96 -7.32
C ILE A 108 21.93 -14.08 -7.33
N LYS A 109 21.51 -15.31 -7.58
CA LYS A 109 22.32 -16.53 -7.41
C LYS A 109 23.09 -16.96 -8.65
N LYS A 110 22.91 -16.30 -9.80
CA LYS A 110 23.64 -16.57 -11.06
C LYS A 110 24.28 -15.31 -11.60
N THR A 111 25.53 -15.42 -12.03
CA THR A 111 26.32 -14.29 -12.55
C THR A 111 25.76 -13.67 -13.83
N SER A 112 25.00 -14.44 -14.63
CA SER A 112 24.37 -13.93 -15.83
C SER A 112 23.08 -13.15 -15.58
N TYR A 113 22.54 -13.18 -14.35
CA TYR A 113 21.30 -12.49 -14.03
C TYR A 113 21.57 -11.10 -13.47
N GLN A 114 20.72 -10.18 -13.83
CA GLN A 114 20.70 -8.80 -13.33
C GLN A 114 19.27 -8.33 -13.13
N VAL A 115 19.06 -7.38 -12.24
CA VAL A 115 17.79 -6.69 -12.02
C VAL A 115 17.99 -5.20 -12.24
N ASN A 116 17.11 -4.57 -13.01
CA ASN A 116 17.16 -3.15 -13.32
C ASN A 116 15.98 -2.41 -12.68
N PHE A 117 16.26 -1.61 -11.67
CA PHE A 117 15.32 -0.71 -11.02
C PHE A 117 15.28 0.69 -11.65
N GLY A 118 16.10 0.96 -12.68
CA GLY A 118 16.18 2.25 -13.38
C GLY A 118 15.03 2.52 -14.35
N VAL A 119 14.15 1.57 -14.58
CA VAL A 119 13.00 1.71 -15.50
C VAL A 119 11.88 2.54 -14.88
N ASP A 120 11.02 3.09 -15.72
CA ASP A 120 9.82 3.78 -15.25
C ASP A 120 8.83 2.80 -14.60
N HIS A 121 8.12 3.29 -13.60
CA HIS A 121 7.17 2.50 -12.81
C HIS A 121 7.79 1.27 -12.11
N SER A 122 9.11 1.32 -11.87
CA SER A 122 9.83 0.24 -11.20
C SER A 122 9.33 0.04 -9.77
N ILE A 123 9.23 -1.24 -9.36
CA ILE A 123 8.96 -1.63 -7.97
C ILE A 123 10.14 -1.32 -7.03
N GLY A 124 11.30 -0.95 -7.58
CA GLY A 124 12.52 -0.68 -6.82
C GLY A 124 12.32 0.30 -5.67
N THR A 125 11.59 1.40 -5.90
CA THR A 125 11.32 2.40 -4.86
C THR A 125 10.56 1.84 -3.66
N LEU A 126 9.58 0.95 -3.89
CA LEU A 126 8.85 0.26 -2.84
C LEU A 126 9.78 -0.69 -2.06
N LEU A 127 10.70 -1.36 -2.74
CA LEU A 127 11.70 -2.23 -2.15
C LEU A 127 12.87 -1.48 -1.49
N GLY A 128 12.92 -0.15 -1.60
CA GLY A 128 13.98 0.70 -1.03
C GLY A 128 15.24 0.85 -1.89
N PHE A 129 15.16 0.49 -3.17
CA PHE A 129 16.23 0.70 -4.16
C PHE A 129 16.07 2.03 -4.89
N ASP A 130 17.18 2.62 -5.24
CA ASP A 130 17.23 3.75 -6.17
C ASP A 130 17.14 3.26 -7.63
N LYS A 131 17.19 4.19 -8.59
CA LYS A 131 17.24 3.86 -10.02
C LYS A 131 18.61 3.30 -10.38
N GLU A 132 18.80 2.01 -10.18
CA GLU A 132 20.06 1.31 -10.37
C GLU A 132 19.86 -0.09 -10.98
N THR A 133 20.95 -0.66 -11.49
CA THR A 133 21.01 -2.06 -11.89
C THR A 133 21.86 -2.83 -10.88
N ILE A 134 21.31 -3.91 -10.34
CA ILE A 134 22.01 -4.81 -9.42
C ILE A 134 22.34 -6.13 -10.13
N SER A 135 23.40 -6.77 -9.68
CA SER A 135 23.95 -7.99 -10.29
C SER A 135 24.15 -9.10 -9.25
N PHE A 136 24.77 -10.19 -9.68
CA PHE A 136 25.08 -11.35 -8.86
C PHE A 136 25.53 -10.99 -7.43
N GLY A 137 24.95 -11.68 -6.45
CA GLY A 137 25.28 -11.60 -5.04
C GLY A 137 24.14 -11.12 -4.16
N TYR A 138 24.50 -10.75 -2.95
CA TYR A 138 23.62 -10.25 -1.90
C TYR A 138 23.53 -8.72 -1.98
N ASN A 139 22.39 -8.21 -2.39
CA ASN A 139 22.16 -6.79 -2.61
C ASN A 139 21.13 -6.24 -1.59
N PRO A 140 21.58 -5.68 -0.46
CA PRO A 140 20.67 -5.00 0.46
C PRO A 140 20.25 -3.65 -0.11
N SER A 141 18.97 -3.29 0.07
CA SER A 141 18.47 -1.99 -0.38
C SER A 141 19.17 -0.84 0.35
N PRO A 142 19.50 0.27 -0.34
CA PRO A 142 20.08 1.44 0.32
C PRO A 142 19.13 2.10 1.31
N LYS A 143 17.82 2.08 1.02
CA LYS A 143 16.76 2.67 1.84
C LYS A 143 15.89 1.62 2.51
N LYS A 144 15.10 2.05 3.49
CA LYS A 144 14.07 1.20 4.09
C LYS A 144 12.99 0.86 3.06
N VAL A 145 12.40 -0.31 3.22
CA VAL A 145 11.25 -0.74 2.44
C VAL A 145 10.05 0.17 2.74
N ASP A 146 9.37 0.63 1.71
CA ASP A 146 8.17 1.47 1.82
C ASP A 146 6.90 0.67 1.46
N ILE A 147 6.73 -0.48 2.13
CA ILE A 147 5.52 -1.31 1.97
C ILE A 147 4.32 -0.66 2.64
N THR A 148 4.54 0.05 3.74
CA THR A 148 3.48 0.73 4.49
C THR A 148 3.21 2.10 3.89
N VAL A 149 2.49 2.13 2.76
CA VAL A 149 2.15 3.38 2.04
C VAL A 149 1.19 4.27 2.84
N ILE A 150 0.48 3.68 3.84
CA ILE A 150 -0.55 4.38 4.58
C ILE A 150 -0.15 4.53 6.03
N ASN A 151 0.07 5.78 6.41
CA ASN A 151 0.40 6.13 7.79
C ASN A 151 -0.86 6.37 8.66
N SER A 152 -1.98 6.73 8.04
CA SER A 152 -3.27 6.87 8.72
C SER A 152 -4.43 6.88 7.74
N ILE A 153 -5.58 6.40 8.20
CA ILE A 153 -6.87 6.52 7.52
C ILE A 153 -7.68 7.56 8.27
N CYS A 154 -8.20 8.55 7.55
CA CYS A 154 -9.05 9.60 8.11
C CYS A 154 -10.51 9.37 7.71
N VAL A 155 -11.40 9.41 8.67
CA VAL A 155 -12.85 9.41 8.44
C VAL A 155 -13.32 10.86 8.45
N ASN A 156 -13.82 11.32 7.31
CA ASN A 156 -14.30 12.69 7.14
C ASN A 156 -15.84 12.71 7.06
N LEU A 157 -16.42 13.74 7.62
CA LEU A 157 -17.86 14.00 7.57
C LEU A 157 -18.08 15.48 7.27
N ASP A 158 -18.66 15.78 6.12
CA ASP A 158 -18.78 17.14 5.56
C ASP A 158 -19.63 18.11 6.38
N ILE A 159 -20.50 17.59 7.25
CA ILE A 159 -21.32 18.40 8.17
C ILE A 159 -20.57 18.82 9.45
N VAL A 160 -19.32 18.37 9.63
CA VAL A 160 -18.51 18.68 10.83
C VAL A 160 -17.36 19.60 10.46
N MET A 161 -17.13 20.61 11.28
CA MET A 161 -15.98 21.49 11.20
C MET A 161 -15.24 21.48 12.53
N GLY A 162 -13.95 21.15 12.57
CA GLY A 162 -13.24 21.25 13.85
C GLY A 162 -11.86 20.62 13.92
N SER A 163 -11.48 19.77 13.00
CA SER A 163 -10.13 19.18 13.00
C SER A 163 -9.14 20.03 12.22
N TYR A 164 -7.90 20.13 12.73
CA TYR A 164 -6.81 20.83 12.06
C TYR A 164 -5.69 19.84 11.76
N VAL A 165 -5.30 19.74 10.50
CA VAL A 165 -4.15 18.95 10.06
C VAL A 165 -3.17 19.89 9.35
N LYS A 166 -1.95 19.99 9.87
CA LYS A 166 -0.91 20.91 9.37
C LYS A 166 -1.39 22.37 9.21
N GLY A 167 -2.23 22.85 10.14
CA GLY A 167 -2.77 24.21 10.13
C GLY A 167 -3.93 24.45 9.14
N GLN A 168 -4.38 23.44 8.42
CA GLN A 168 -5.58 23.49 7.59
C GLN A 168 -6.75 22.80 8.28
N GLN A 169 -7.94 23.34 8.14
CA GLN A 169 -9.15 22.77 8.71
C GLN A 169 -9.65 21.64 7.81
N PHE A 170 -9.94 20.50 8.44
CA PHE A 170 -10.49 19.31 7.77
C PHE A 170 -11.75 18.81 8.51
N PRO A 171 -12.72 18.24 7.80
CA PRO A 171 -13.91 17.66 8.40
C PRO A 171 -13.66 16.26 8.99
N THR A 172 -12.49 16.02 9.58
CA THR A 172 -12.09 14.71 10.11
C THR A 172 -12.69 14.48 11.47
N ILE A 173 -13.46 13.42 11.65
CA ILE A 173 -14.08 13.02 12.92
C ILE A 173 -13.30 11.87 13.60
N HIS A 174 -12.49 11.13 12.86
CA HIS A 174 -11.65 10.07 13.41
C HIS A 174 -10.45 9.80 12.51
N SER A 175 -9.34 9.40 13.10
CA SER A 175 -8.17 8.91 12.38
C SER A 175 -7.55 7.71 13.10
N PHE A 176 -7.13 6.71 12.33
CA PHE A 176 -6.54 5.50 12.87
C PHE A 176 -5.48 4.93 11.94
N TYR A 177 -4.68 4.00 12.47
CA TYR A 177 -3.70 3.23 11.69
C TYR A 177 -4.24 1.84 11.41
N PRO A 178 -4.06 1.29 10.20
CA PRO A 178 -4.34 -0.12 9.96
C PRO A 178 -3.48 -0.99 10.89
N ASN A 179 -4.12 -1.67 11.83
CA ASN A 179 -3.46 -2.51 12.83
C ASN A 179 -3.58 -4.01 12.54
N VAL A 180 -4.05 -4.35 11.35
CA VAL A 180 -4.23 -5.72 10.87
C VAL A 180 -3.44 -5.96 9.59
N PRO A 181 -3.03 -7.20 9.29
CA PRO A 181 -2.39 -7.55 8.03
C PRO A 181 -3.26 -7.19 6.82
N ARG A 182 -2.64 -7.10 5.64
CA ARG A 182 -3.33 -6.81 4.39
C ARG A 182 -4.37 -7.88 4.08
N GLY A 183 -5.51 -7.44 3.53
CA GLY A 183 -6.65 -8.29 3.22
C GLY A 183 -7.56 -8.61 4.40
N TYR A 184 -7.19 -8.25 5.63
CA TYR A 184 -8.02 -8.46 6.81
C TYR A 184 -8.94 -7.28 7.10
N ALA A 185 -10.05 -7.57 7.80
CA ALA A 185 -10.99 -6.55 8.23
C ALA A 185 -10.38 -5.68 9.34
N ILE A 186 -10.51 -4.38 9.18
CA ILE A 186 -10.24 -3.37 10.20
C ILE A 186 -11.57 -3.06 10.87
N ILE A 187 -11.60 -3.14 12.19
CA ILE A 187 -12.76 -2.78 13.01
C ILE A 187 -12.30 -1.71 13.99
N GLU A 188 -12.95 -0.55 13.92
CA GLU A 188 -12.70 0.58 14.80
C GLU A 188 -13.97 0.88 15.62
N GLU A 189 -13.80 0.88 16.93
CA GLU A 189 -14.81 1.27 17.92
C GLU A 189 -14.22 2.41 18.77
N PRO A 190 -14.11 3.62 18.23
CA PRO A 190 -13.50 4.72 18.94
C PRO A 190 -14.35 5.13 20.15
N MET A 191 -13.69 5.64 21.19
CA MET A 191 -14.43 6.39 22.20
C MET A 191 -15.03 7.63 21.52
N PRO A 192 -16.37 7.83 21.56
CA PRO A 192 -17.00 8.91 20.84
C PRO A 192 -16.48 10.28 21.29
N ILE A 193 -15.89 11.01 20.38
CA ILE A 193 -15.59 12.43 20.52
C ILE A 193 -16.65 13.15 19.69
N TYR A 194 -17.44 14.01 20.34
CA TYR A 194 -18.53 14.73 19.70
C TYR A 194 -18.02 16.06 19.13
N TYR A 195 -18.41 16.37 17.91
CA TYR A 195 -18.04 17.57 17.16
C TYR A 195 -19.27 18.38 16.75
#